data_154c77787b3ff86cfb9d577e5f19ddad
#
_entry.id   154c77787b3ff86cfb9d577e5f19ddad
#
_cell.length_a   1.000
_cell.length_b   1.000
_cell.length_c   1.000
_cell.angle_alpha   90.00
_cell.angle_beta   90.00
_cell.angle_gamma   90.00
#
_symmetry.space_group_name_H-M   'P 1'
#
loop_
_entity.id
_entity.type
_entity.pdbx_description
1 polymer ?
#
loop_
_entity_poly.entity_id
_entity_poly.type
_entity_poly.pdbx_seq_one_letter_code
_entity_poly.pdbx_strand_id
1 'polypeptide(L)'
;MILCAIEDGIRAKKGADARLADHLELVAGTSTGGIIACGMLIPDAGNPLRPRYTMAEVLDIYLQRGKDIFNRTARHKFRTMGGLTDEKYDASGLEKALVEKFGDTRLSQLLRPCLITAYDIRYRKTVFFGSHKTDGGNNKGRDFLVKHVARATSAAPTYFEAANVPSMAGVHHALVDGGVFANNPSMCTYAEARGMTFANISKPTAKDMFMLSIGTGTVKKEYPYAKAKDYGMMEWVQPVIDIMMSGNSETVTYQLGKLFEAGDNPKGFVRIEPELHNASSEMDLVTPENLAALKEAGDKYVADNPDVIKQIVDTLIA
;
A
#
# COMPACT_ATOMS: atom_id res chain seq x y z
N MET A 1 -3.29 12.50 -1.29
CA MET A 1 -3.48 13.66 -2.20
C MET A 1 -3.67 13.21 -3.66
N ILE A 2 -2.71 12.51 -4.27
CA ILE A 2 -2.77 12.12 -5.70
C ILE A 2 -4.03 11.29 -6.02
N LEU A 3 -4.34 10.24 -5.24
CA LEU A 3 -5.57 9.45 -5.43
C LEU A 3 -6.85 10.28 -5.22
N CYS A 4 -6.83 11.25 -4.30
CA CYS A 4 -7.95 12.18 -4.13
C CYS A 4 -8.17 13.02 -5.39
N ALA A 5 -7.09 13.59 -5.95
CA ALA A 5 -7.17 14.41 -7.17
C ALA A 5 -7.68 13.60 -8.38
N ILE A 6 -7.25 12.33 -8.50
CA ILE A 6 -7.75 11.43 -9.55
C ILE A 6 -9.25 11.15 -9.34
N GLU A 7 -9.68 10.81 -8.12
CA GLU A 7 -11.11 10.57 -7.82
C GLU A 7 -11.95 11.83 -8.07
N ASP A 8 -11.49 13.00 -7.68
CA ASP A 8 -12.17 14.27 -7.92
C ASP A 8 -12.29 14.56 -9.42
N GLY A 9 -11.24 14.26 -10.21
CA GLY A 9 -11.29 14.35 -11.67
C GLY A 9 -12.31 13.39 -12.30
N ILE A 10 -12.42 12.16 -11.79
CA ILE A 10 -13.46 11.19 -12.20
C ILE A 10 -14.84 11.72 -11.83
N ARG A 11 -15.04 12.21 -10.60
CA ARG A 11 -16.31 12.75 -10.13
C ARG A 11 -16.77 13.96 -10.95
N ALA A 12 -15.86 14.82 -11.36
CA ALA A 12 -16.16 15.96 -12.21
C ALA A 12 -16.74 15.55 -13.58
N LYS A 13 -16.37 14.34 -14.08
CA LYS A 13 -16.78 13.84 -15.41
C LYS A 13 -17.94 12.84 -15.37
N LYS A 14 -18.00 12.01 -14.34
CA LYS A 14 -18.97 10.89 -14.22
C LYS A 14 -20.07 11.17 -13.16
N GLY A 15 -19.97 12.28 -12.42
CA GLY A 15 -20.93 12.66 -11.38
C GLY A 15 -20.41 12.46 -9.97
N ALA A 16 -21.04 13.15 -9.01
CA ALA A 16 -20.60 13.22 -7.62
C ALA A 16 -20.51 11.86 -6.90
N ASP A 17 -21.27 10.87 -7.35
CA ASP A 17 -21.27 9.53 -6.77
C ASP A 17 -20.18 8.61 -7.33
N ALA A 18 -19.50 8.98 -8.40
CA ALA A 18 -18.40 8.16 -8.95
C ALA A 18 -17.27 7.97 -7.93
N ARG A 19 -16.69 6.79 -7.92
CA ARG A 19 -15.56 6.42 -7.06
C ARG A 19 -14.40 5.88 -7.90
N LEU A 20 -13.18 6.11 -7.47
CA LEU A 20 -12.00 5.58 -8.16
C LEU A 20 -12.07 4.05 -8.33
N ALA A 21 -12.53 3.32 -7.31
CA ALA A 21 -12.69 1.87 -7.35
C ALA A 21 -13.64 1.36 -8.46
N ASP A 22 -14.56 2.20 -8.94
CA ASP A 22 -15.50 1.82 -10.01
C ASP A 22 -14.77 1.62 -11.35
N HIS A 23 -13.57 2.19 -11.50
CA HIS A 23 -12.78 2.25 -12.73
C HIS A 23 -11.49 1.43 -12.68
N LEU A 24 -11.38 0.51 -11.70
CA LEU A 24 -10.21 -0.35 -11.51
C LEU A 24 -10.62 -1.83 -11.53
N GLU A 25 -9.88 -2.64 -12.26
CA GLU A 25 -10.11 -4.10 -12.33
C GLU A 25 -9.30 -4.87 -11.29
N LEU A 26 -8.13 -4.37 -10.90
CA LEU A 26 -7.24 -4.97 -9.92
C LEU A 26 -6.51 -3.87 -9.13
N VAL A 27 -6.56 -3.96 -7.81
CA VAL A 27 -5.88 -3.02 -6.91
C VAL A 27 -4.86 -3.76 -6.08
N ALA A 28 -3.65 -3.23 -6.00
CA ALA A 28 -2.61 -3.83 -5.17
C ALA A 28 -1.99 -2.84 -4.20
N GLY A 29 -1.45 -3.36 -3.10
CA GLY A 29 -0.77 -2.54 -2.12
C GLY A 29 0.13 -3.32 -1.19
N THR A 30 1.16 -2.65 -0.70
CA THR A 30 2.09 -3.11 0.33
C THR A 30 2.04 -2.11 1.48
N SER A 31 2.07 -2.60 2.73
CA SER A 31 2.13 -1.74 3.92
C SER A 31 0.98 -0.72 3.94
N THR A 32 1.27 0.56 4.09
CA THR A 32 0.33 1.69 3.95
C THR A 32 -0.49 1.60 2.66
N GLY A 33 0.13 1.24 1.53
CA GLY A 33 -0.56 1.04 0.25
C GLY A 33 -1.60 -0.09 0.31
N GLY A 34 -1.34 -1.15 1.10
CA GLY A 34 -2.30 -2.23 1.35
C GLY A 34 -3.50 -1.77 2.16
N ILE A 35 -3.30 -0.92 3.18
CA ILE A 35 -4.40 -0.31 3.95
C ILE A 35 -5.24 0.60 3.05
N ILE A 36 -4.60 1.43 2.20
CA ILE A 36 -5.29 2.29 1.23
C ILE A 36 -6.12 1.44 0.25
N ALA A 37 -5.55 0.37 -0.31
CA ALA A 37 -6.25 -0.54 -1.21
C ALA A 37 -7.47 -1.18 -0.54
N CYS A 38 -7.34 -1.66 0.70
CA CYS A 38 -8.46 -2.17 1.49
C CYS A 38 -9.53 -1.10 1.73
N GLY A 39 -9.15 0.12 2.10
CA GLY A 39 -10.07 1.24 2.32
C GLY A 39 -10.83 1.64 1.06
N MET A 40 -10.16 1.63 -0.09
CA MET A 40 -10.74 1.91 -1.40
C MET A 40 -11.81 0.89 -1.80
N LEU A 41 -11.61 -0.39 -1.43
CA LEU A 41 -12.41 -1.51 -1.93
C LEU A 41 -13.45 -2.02 -0.94
N ILE A 42 -13.49 -1.53 0.30
CA ILE A 42 -14.44 -2.01 1.29
C ILE A 42 -15.87 -1.60 0.92
N PRO A 43 -16.84 -2.54 0.92
CA PRO A 43 -18.22 -2.24 0.58
C PRO A 43 -18.89 -1.38 1.66
N ASP A 44 -19.81 -0.53 1.26
CA ASP A 44 -20.68 0.20 2.17
C ASP A 44 -21.74 -0.73 2.78
N ALA A 45 -22.02 -0.57 4.07
CA ALA A 45 -22.96 -1.43 4.78
C ALA A 45 -24.41 -1.28 4.30
N GLY A 46 -24.78 -0.09 3.85
CA GLY A 46 -26.13 0.22 3.32
C GLY A 46 -26.26 -0.08 1.83
N ASN A 47 -25.14 -0.12 1.10
CA ASN A 47 -25.11 -0.44 -0.33
C ASN A 47 -23.85 -1.27 -0.68
N PRO A 48 -23.92 -2.62 -0.57
CA PRO A 48 -22.79 -3.50 -0.75
C PRO A 48 -22.13 -3.48 -2.14
N LEU A 49 -22.73 -2.80 -3.10
CA LEU A 49 -22.16 -2.64 -4.45
C LEU A 49 -21.35 -1.35 -4.60
N ARG A 50 -21.26 -0.56 -3.53
CA ARG A 50 -20.58 0.74 -3.52
C ARG A 50 -19.41 0.76 -2.54
N PRO A 51 -18.31 1.44 -2.85
CA PRO A 51 -17.26 1.71 -1.87
C PRO A 51 -17.80 2.53 -0.70
N ARG A 52 -17.41 2.13 0.52
CA ARG A 52 -17.79 2.83 1.75
C ARG A 52 -17.15 4.21 1.83
N TYR A 53 -15.91 4.34 1.38
CA TYR A 53 -15.11 5.55 1.54
C TYR A 53 -14.77 6.18 0.19
N THR A 54 -14.73 7.50 0.17
CA THR A 54 -14.00 8.29 -0.82
C THR A 54 -12.51 8.22 -0.53
N MET A 55 -11.67 8.59 -1.49
CA MET A 55 -10.21 8.65 -1.25
C MET A 55 -9.82 9.72 -0.22
N ALA A 56 -10.62 10.79 -0.09
CA ALA A 56 -10.44 11.79 0.96
C ALA A 56 -10.68 11.19 2.36
N GLU A 57 -11.73 10.38 2.54
CA GLU A 57 -12.01 9.70 3.81
C GLU A 57 -10.98 8.61 4.13
N VAL A 58 -10.40 7.95 3.11
CA VAL A 58 -9.25 7.04 3.31
C VAL A 58 -8.01 7.81 3.76
N LEU A 59 -7.74 8.99 3.20
CA LEU A 59 -6.65 9.86 3.63
C LEU A 59 -6.81 10.28 5.10
N ASP A 60 -8.03 10.60 5.52
CA ASP A 60 -8.33 11.02 6.90
C ASP A 60 -8.00 9.95 7.95
N ILE A 61 -7.97 8.67 7.58
CA ILE A 61 -7.51 7.59 8.48
C ILE A 61 -6.09 7.89 8.97
N TYR A 62 -5.21 8.34 8.08
CA TYR A 62 -3.81 8.66 8.40
C TYR A 62 -3.67 9.98 9.12
N LEU A 63 -4.37 11.02 8.67
CA LEU A 63 -4.29 12.35 9.25
C LEU A 63 -4.83 12.39 10.68
N GLN A 64 -5.91 11.67 10.96
CA GLN A 64 -6.56 11.67 12.27
C GLN A 64 -6.00 10.62 13.23
N ARG A 65 -5.60 9.43 12.73
CA ARG A 65 -5.18 8.30 13.56
C ARG A 65 -3.67 8.08 13.60
N GLY A 66 -2.89 8.81 12.80
CA GLY A 66 -1.43 8.64 12.78
C GLY A 66 -0.79 8.72 14.17
N LYS A 67 -1.23 9.69 15.01
CA LYS A 67 -0.75 9.84 16.39
C LYS A 67 -1.11 8.66 17.28
N ASP A 68 -2.29 8.06 17.10
CA ASP A 68 -2.74 6.91 17.89
C ASP A 68 -1.96 5.65 17.47
N ILE A 69 -1.69 5.50 16.16
CA ILE A 69 -0.96 4.36 15.57
C ILE A 69 0.50 4.35 16.02
N PHE A 70 1.17 5.51 16.01
CA PHE A 70 2.58 5.65 16.36
C PHE A 70 2.78 6.22 17.77
N ASN A 71 1.89 5.91 18.71
CA ASN A 71 2.00 6.34 20.09
C ASN A 71 2.81 5.33 20.90
N ARG A 72 3.90 5.82 21.52
CA ARG A 72 4.64 5.04 22.53
C ARG A 72 3.93 5.13 23.86
N THR A 73 3.23 4.07 24.26
CA THR A 73 2.67 3.99 25.63
C THR A 73 3.78 4.00 26.68
N ALA A 74 3.51 4.60 27.85
CA ALA A 74 4.49 4.66 28.94
C ALA A 74 4.97 3.25 29.37
N ARG A 75 4.08 2.24 29.26
CA ARG A 75 4.38 0.84 29.58
C ARG A 75 5.38 0.21 28.60
N HIS A 76 5.29 0.59 27.31
CA HIS A 76 6.21 0.14 26.27
C HIS A 76 7.60 0.76 26.43
N LYS A 77 7.68 2.05 26.80
CA LYS A 77 8.96 2.74 27.09
C LYS A 77 9.77 2.04 28.20
N PHE A 78 9.11 1.45 29.20
CA PHE A 78 9.80 0.73 30.30
C PHE A 78 10.33 -0.66 29.89
N ARG A 79 9.69 -1.33 28.91
CA ARG A 79 10.13 -2.66 28.42
C ARG A 79 11.30 -2.59 27.44
N THR A 80 11.40 -1.52 26.69
CA THR A 80 12.33 -1.45 25.54
C THR A 80 13.75 -1.00 25.90
N MET A 81 14.06 -0.66 27.16
CA MET A 81 15.40 -0.15 27.56
C MET A 81 16.11 0.65 26.44
N GLY A 82 15.37 1.59 25.83
CA GLY A 82 15.89 2.39 24.72
C GLY A 82 15.78 1.78 23.32
N GLY A 83 14.97 0.73 23.10
CA GLY A 83 14.69 0.15 21.77
C GLY A 83 15.69 -0.92 21.29
N LEU A 84 16.54 -1.43 22.20
CA LEU A 84 17.50 -2.46 21.85
C LEU A 84 16.97 -3.90 21.97
N THR A 85 15.82 -4.09 22.64
CA THR A 85 15.34 -5.44 23.02
C THR A 85 13.90 -5.74 22.58
N ASP A 86 13.17 -4.77 21.98
CA ASP A 86 11.77 -4.95 21.57
C ASP A 86 11.43 -4.00 20.40
N GLU A 87 10.27 -4.19 19.75
CA GLU A 87 9.75 -3.33 18.70
C GLU A 87 9.50 -1.89 19.17
N LYS A 88 9.47 -0.95 18.20
CA LYS A 88 9.37 0.49 18.51
C LYS A 88 7.97 0.89 19.02
N TYR A 89 6.90 0.24 18.54
CA TYR A 89 5.50 0.56 18.82
C TYR A 89 4.66 -0.66 19.18
N ASP A 90 3.76 -0.48 20.15
CA ASP A 90 2.67 -1.40 20.41
C ASP A 90 1.65 -1.33 19.26
N ALA A 91 1.25 -2.49 18.74
CA ALA A 91 0.32 -2.58 17.62
C ALA A 91 -1.13 -2.23 17.98
N SER A 92 -1.47 -2.10 19.26
CA SER A 92 -2.86 -1.90 19.72
C SER A 92 -3.54 -0.65 19.14
N GLY A 93 -2.80 0.45 18.95
CA GLY A 93 -3.30 1.66 18.32
C GLY A 93 -3.68 1.43 16.85
N LEU A 94 -2.80 0.77 16.09
CA LEU A 94 -3.05 0.37 14.72
C LEU A 94 -4.24 -0.59 14.63
N GLU A 95 -4.26 -1.65 15.43
CA GLU A 95 -5.32 -2.65 15.42
C GLU A 95 -6.70 -2.05 15.74
N LYS A 96 -6.76 -1.14 16.70
CA LYS A 96 -8.00 -0.41 17.03
C LYS A 96 -8.49 0.40 15.81
N ALA A 97 -7.61 1.11 15.15
CA ALA A 97 -7.96 1.87 13.94
C ALA A 97 -8.47 0.95 12.81
N LEU A 98 -7.82 -0.20 12.62
CA LEU A 98 -8.22 -1.17 11.59
C LEU A 98 -9.56 -1.84 11.91
N VAL A 99 -9.83 -2.16 13.19
CA VAL A 99 -11.13 -2.68 13.65
C VAL A 99 -12.24 -1.65 13.39
N GLU A 100 -12.01 -0.38 13.73
CA GLU A 100 -12.99 0.70 13.53
C GLU A 100 -13.33 0.88 12.06
N LYS A 101 -12.33 0.81 11.17
CA LYS A 101 -12.51 1.11 9.73
C LYS A 101 -13.02 -0.08 8.93
N PHE A 102 -12.57 -1.29 9.24
CA PHE A 102 -12.84 -2.47 8.44
C PHE A 102 -13.82 -3.46 9.09
N GLY A 103 -14.05 -3.36 10.40
CA GLY A 103 -14.95 -4.25 11.13
C GLY A 103 -14.63 -5.73 10.90
N ASP A 104 -15.68 -6.51 10.59
CA ASP A 104 -15.57 -7.94 10.29
C ASP A 104 -15.70 -8.25 8.79
N THR A 105 -15.50 -7.25 7.93
CA THR A 105 -15.50 -7.45 6.47
C THR A 105 -14.43 -8.45 6.08
N ARG A 106 -14.80 -9.42 5.24
CA ARG A 106 -13.89 -10.44 4.70
C ARG A 106 -13.24 -9.99 3.40
N LEU A 107 -12.09 -10.55 3.12
CA LEU A 107 -11.38 -10.33 1.85
C LEU A 107 -12.25 -10.68 0.63
N SER A 108 -13.04 -11.78 0.74
CA SER A 108 -14.01 -12.21 -0.28
C SER A 108 -15.12 -11.21 -0.58
N GLN A 109 -15.35 -10.23 0.29
CA GLN A 109 -16.40 -9.22 0.16
C GLN A 109 -15.92 -7.92 -0.49
N LEU A 110 -14.61 -7.78 -0.75
CA LEU A 110 -14.07 -6.59 -1.40
C LEU A 110 -14.63 -6.44 -2.82
N LEU A 111 -14.91 -5.21 -3.21
CA LEU A 111 -15.63 -4.87 -4.44
C LEU A 111 -14.91 -5.22 -5.74
N ARG A 112 -13.58 -5.30 -5.69
CA ARG A 112 -12.73 -5.62 -6.84
C ARG A 112 -11.66 -6.63 -6.43
N PRO A 113 -11.08 -7.37 -7.38
CA PRO A 113 -9.85 -8.12 -7.17
C PRO A 113 -8.78 -7.26 -6.54
N CYS A 114 -8.08 -7.81 -5.52
CA CYS A 114 -6.95 -7.13 -4.89
C CYS A 114 -5.75 -8.06 -4.77
N LEU A 115 -4.57 -7.48 -4.60
CA LEU A 115 -3.33 -8.16 -4.28
C LEU A 115 -2.61 -7.41 -3.16
N ILE A 116 -2.71 -7.90 -1.92
CA ILE A 116 -2.06 -7.31 -0.76
C ILE A 116 -0.91 -8.21 -0.32
N THR A 117 0.25 -7.63 -0.09
CA THR A 117 1.48 -8.39 0.18
C THR A 117 1.77 -8.51 1.66
N ALA A 118 2.28 -9.65 2.09
CA ALA A 118 2.87 -9.90 3.39
C ALA A 118 3.91 -11.03 3.28
N TYR A 119 4.71 -11.25 4.32
CA TYR A 119 5.70 -12.32 4.34
C TYR A 119 5.49 -13.23 5.56
N ASP A 120 5.34 -14.53 5.32
CA ASP A 120 5.22 -15.54 6.38
C ASP A 120 6.61 -15.92 6.89
N ILE A 121 6.92 -15.50 8.13
CA ILE A 121 8.22 -15.77 8.74
C ILE A 121 8.37 -17.21 9.25
N ARG A 122 7.26 -17.90 9.51
CA ARG A 122 7.25 -19.30 9.95
C ARG A 122 7.65 -20.23 8.81
N TYR A 123 7.04 -20.03 7.64
CA TYR A 123 7.28 -20.87 6.46
C TYR A 123 8.30 -20.28 5.48
N ARG A 124 8.79 -19.07 5.76
CA ARG A 124 9.72 -18.32 4.91
C ARG A 124 9.20 -18.15 3.48
N LYS A 125 7.96 -17.69 3.34
CA LYS A 125 7.25 -17.56 2.05
C LYS A 125 6.60 -16.20 1.90
N THR A 126 6.58 -15.71 0.66
CA THR A 126 5.77 -14.57 0.25
C THR A 126 4.29 -14.94 0.34
N VAL A 127 3.48 -14.03 0.85
CA VAL A 127 2.03 -14.16 0.95
C VAL A 127 1.40 -13.05 0.10
N PHE A 128 0.47 -13.48 -0.75
CA PHE A 128 -0.34 -12.60 -1.58
C PHE A 128 -1.80 -12.83 -1.24
N PHE A 129 -2.38 -11.93 -0.46
CA PHE A 129 -3.81 -11.91 -0.19
C PHE A 129 -4.54 -11.41 -1.42
N GLY A 130 -5.42 -12.22 -1.97
CA GLY A 130 -6.20 -11.89 -3.16
C GLY A 130 -7.67 -12.20 -2.95
N SER A 131 -8.56 -11.20 -3.08
CA SER A 131 -10.01 -11.40 -2.95
C SER A 131 -10.54 -12.37 -4.03
N HIS A 132 -9.98 -12.32 -5.23
CA HIS A 132 -10.29 -13.24 -6.35
C HIS A 132 -9.83 -14.68 -6.10
N LYS A 133 -8.97 -14.94 -5.09
CA LYS A 133 -8.49 -16.28 -4.72
C LYS A 133 -9.35 -16.97 -3.67
N THR A 134 -10.37 -16.29 -3.17
CA THR A 134 -11.23 -16.77 -2.08
C THR A 134 -12.40 -17.62 -2.56
N ASP A 135 -12.63 -17.72 -3.89
CA ASP A 135 -13.78 -18.39 -4.49
C ASP A 135 -15.12 -17.92 -3.86
N GLY A 136 -15.30 -16.59 -3.81
CA GLY A 136 -16.47 -15.97 -3.18
C GLY A 136 -16.62 -16.27 -1.68
N GLY A 137 -15.51 -16.64 -1.01
CA GLY A 137 -15.49 -17.04 0.41
C GLY A 137 -15.61 -18.54 0.64
N ASN A 138 -15.74 -19.38 -0.40
CA ASN A 138 -15.76 -20.84 -0.28
C ASN A 138 -14.38 -21.38 0.10
N ASN A 139 -13.31 -20.76 -0.40
CA ASN A 139 -11.94 -21.11 -0.03
C ASN A 139 -11.54 -20.41 1.28
N LYS A 140 -12.03 -20.95 2.41
CA LYS A 140 -11.80 -20.38 3.76
C LYS A 140 -10.31 -20.31 4.15
N GLY A 141 -9.47 -21.14 3.57
CA GLY A 141 -8.02 -21.11 3.80
C GLY A 141 -7.33 -19.90 3.17
N ARG A 142 -7.97 -19.29 2.16
CA ARG A 142 -7.50 -18.09 1.47
C ARG A 142 -8.34 -16.84 1.78
N ASP A 143 -9.40 -16.98 2.56
CA ASP A 143 -10.23 -15.87 3.02
C ASP A 143 -9.82 -15.42 4.42
N PHE A 144 -9.81 -14.11 4.64
CA PHE A 144 -9.34 -13.46 5.87
C PHE A 144 -10.20 -12.24 6.17
N LEU A 145 -10.24 -11.81 7.44
CA LEU A 145 -10.78 -10.49 7.75
C LEU A 145 -9.85 -9.39 7.19
N VAL A 146 -10.43 -8.38 6.54
CA VAL A 146 -9.68 -7.27 5.94
C VAL A 146 -8.79 -6.56 6.96
N LYS A 147 -9.28 -6.36 8.20
CA LYS A 147 -8.47 -5.81 9.31
C LYS A 147 -7.19 -6.62 9.58
N HIS A 148 -7.26 -7.95 9.46
CA HIS A 148 -6.10 -8.82 9.66
C HIS A 148 -5.14 -8.77 8.46
N VAL A 149 -5.66 -8.66 7.24
CA VAL A 149 -4.84 -8.43 6.02
C VAL A 149 -4.10 -7.10 6.11
N ALA A 150 -4.81 -6.05 6.51
CA ALA A 150 -4.23 -4.72 6.71
C ALA A 150 -3.17 -4.71 7.82
N ARG A 151 -3.42 -5.43 8.94
CA ARG A 151 -2.46 -5.61 10.03
C ARG A 151 -1.22 -6.37 9.58
N ALA A 152 -1.38 -7.44 8.77
CA ALA A 152 -0.26 -8.23 8.26
C ALA A 152 0.64 -7.41 7.34
N THR A 153 0.05 -6.73 6.35
CA THR A 153 0.80 -5.96 5.37
C THR A 153 1.56 -4.77 5.97
N SER A 154 1.12 -4.28 7.15
CA SER A 154 1.73 -3.14 7.85
C SER A 154 2.55 -3.54 9.09
N ALA A 155 2.83 -4.84 9.28
CA ALA A 155 3.68 -5.35 10.36
C ALA A 155 5.17 -5.14 10.04
N ALA A 156 5.59 -3.88 9.88
CA ALA A 156 6.96 -3.54 9.49
C ALA A 156 7.94 -3.95 10.60
N PRO A 157 8.93 -4.83 10.30
CA PRO A 157 9.95 -5.22 11.26
C PRO A 157 10.64 -4.01 11.88
N THR A 158 10.97 -4.08 13.15
CA THR A 158 11.51 -3.01 14.01
C THR A 158 10.50 -1.96 14.45
N TYR A 159 9.40 -1.75 13.72
CA TYR A 159 8.33 -0.82 14.09
C TYR A 159 7.23 -1.50 14.89
N PHE A 160 6.73 -2.63 14.39
CA PHE A 160 5.65 -3.40 15.00
C PHE A 160 6.02 -4.87 15.12
N GLU A 161 5.43 -5.55 16.10
CA GLU A 161 5.49 -7.00 16.22
C GLU A 161 4.90 -7.71 15.01
N ALA A 162 5.36 -8.94 14.74
CA ALA A 162 4.80 -9.80 13.70
C ALA A 162 3.30 -10.03 13.97
N ALA A 163 2.49 -9.97 12.91
CA ALA A 163 1.06 -10.17 13.01
C ALA A 163 0.72 -11.67 13.06
N ASN A 164 -0.09 -12.08 14.05
CA ASN A 164 -0.69 -13.41 14.11
C ASN A 164 -2.08 -13.37 13.46
N VAL A 165 -2.18 -13.86 12.23
CA VAL A 165 -3.35 -13.69 11.35
C VAL A 165 -4.05 -15.02 11.10
N PRO A 166 -5.28 -15.22 11.63
CA PRO A 166 -6.08 -16.39 11.30
C PRO A 166 -6.78 -16.25 9.96
N SER A 167 -6.72 -17.30 9.13
CA SER A 167 -7.63 -17.45 8.01
C SER A 167 -9.05 -17.79 8.50
N MET A 168 -10.05 -17.70 7.62
CA MET A 168 -11.43 -18.13 7.92
C MET A 168 -11.55 -19.64 8.15
N ALA A 169 -10.51 -20.42 7.84
CA ALA A 169 -10.37 -21.81 8.20
C ALA A 169 -9.75 -22.03 9.59
N GLY A 170 -9.39 -20.97 10.31
CA GLY A 170 -8.75 -21.03 11.64
C GLY A 170 -7.26 -21.36 11.60
N VAL A 171 -6.63 -21.34 10.42
CA VAL A 171 -5.17 -21.52 10.33
C VAL A 171 -4.47 -20.19 10.59
N HIS A 172 -3.55 -20.21 11.56
CA HIS A 172 -2.78 -19.04 11.97
C HIS A 172 -1.48 -18.89 11.20
N HIS A 173 -1.21 -17.67 10.77
CA HIS A 173 -0.01 -17.26 10.04
C HIS A 173 0.76 -16.22 10.82
N ALA A 174 2.08 -16.37 10.89
CA ALA A 174 2.98 -15.38 11.51
C ALA A 174 3.57 -14.48 10.41
N LEU A 175 3.05 -13.27 10.28
CA LEU A 175 3.26 -12.41 9.12
C LEU A 175 3.98 -11.11 9.51
N VAL A 176 4.84 -10.66 8.59
CA VAL A 176 5.43 -9.32 8.60
C VAL A 176 5.09 -8.58 7.31
N ASP A 177 5.34 -7.28 7.30
CA ASP A 177 5.10 -6.38 6.17
C ASP A 177 5.67 -6.93 4.86
N GLY A 178 4.88 -6.84 3.80
CA GLY A 178 5.29 -7.23 2.45
C GLY A 178 6.44 -6.38 1.88
N GLY A 179 6.73 -5.21 2.47
CA GLY A 179 7.84 -4.35 2.10
C GLY A 179 9.22 -5.03 2.15
N VAL A 180 9.35 -6.10 2.93
CA VAL A 180 10.59 -6.89 2.99
C VAL A 180 10.97 -7.56 1.67
N PHE A 181 10.03 -7.72 0.72
CA PHE A 181 10.29 -8.32 -0.59
C PHE A 181 9.63 -7.60 -1.78
N ALA A 182 8.51 -6.94 -1.56
CA ALA A 182 7.71 -6.26 -2.59
C ALA A 182 7.25 -4.87 -2.10
N ASN A 183 8.24 -3.99 -1.81
CA ASN A 183 7.94 -2.60 -1.43
C ASN A 183 7.12 -1.90 -2.51
N ASN A 184 7.46 -2.13 -3.78
CA ASN A 184 6.64 -1.80 -4.92
C ASN A 184 5.97 -3.08 -5.47
N PRO A 185 4.67 -3.33 -5.22
CA PRO A 185 4.01 -4.55 -5.63
C PRO A 185 3.63 -4.59 -7.12
N SER A 186 3.95 -3.57 -7.91
CA SER A 186 3.46 -3.43 -9.29
C SER A 186 3.86 -4.59 -10.20
N MET A 187 5.10 -5.15 -10.07
CA MET A 187 5.48 -6.33 -10.85
C MET A 187 4.71 -7.58 -10.44
N CYS A 188 4.45 -7.75 -9.13
CA CYS A 188 3.60 -8.84 -8.63
C CYS A 188 2.17 -8.70 -9.16
N THR A 189 1.67 -7.47 -9.22
CA THR A 189 0.34 -7.14 -9.77
C THR A 189 0.27 -7.43 -11.26
N TYR A 190 1.29 -7.05 -12.02
CA TYR A 190 1.38 -7.38 -13.44
C TYR A 190 1.37 -8.90 -13.66
N ALA A 191 2.19 -9.63 -12.93
CA ALA A 191 2.24 -11.09 -13.01
C ALA A 191 0.90 -11.75 -12.65
N GLU A 192 0.20 -11.26 -11.61
CA GLU A 192 -1.12 -11.73 -11.22
C GLU A 192 -2.14 -11.48 -12.33
N ALA A 193 -2.20 -10.23 -12.84
CA ALA A 193 -3.10 -9.85 -13.92
C ALA A 193 -2.91 -10.73 -15.18
N ARG A 194 -1.66 -11.09 -15.49
CA ARG A 194 -1.35 -12.01 -16.60
C ARG A 194 -2.01 -13.40 -16.48
N GLY A 195 -2.32 -13.81 -15.24
CA GLY A 195 -3.01 -15.08 -14.96
C GLY A 195 -4.54 -14.96 -14.91
N MET A 196 -5.09 -13.76 -14.97
CA MET A 196 -6.52 -13.49 -14.80
C MET A 196 -7.22 -13.29 -16.14
N THR A 197 -8.57 -13.28 -16.08
CA THR A 197 -9.43 -12.86 -17.18
C THR A 197 -10.23 -11.66 -16.75
N PHE A 198 -10.18 -10.58 -17.53
CA PHE A 198 -10.92 -9.34 -17.30
C PHE A 198 -11.90 -9.11 -18.44
N ALA A 199 -13.19 -9.03 -18.12
CA ALA A 199 -14.25 -8.90 -19.12
C ALA A 199 -14.05 -9.91 -20.28
N ASN A 200 -13.62 -9.44 -21.44
CA ASN A 200 -13.40 -10.24 -22.63
C ASN A 200 -11.93 -10.55 -22.92
N ILE A 201 -11.00 -10.09 -22.07
CA ILE A 201 -9.56 -10.25 -22.27
C ILE A 201 -9.04 -11.31 -21.30
N SER A 202 -8.67 -12.48 -21.85
CA SER A 202 -8.01 -13.55 -21.09
C SER A 202 -6.49 -13.38 -21.16
N LYS A 203 -5.83 -13.47 -20.00
CA LYS A 203 -4.38 -13.36 -19.87
C LYS A 203 -3.82 -12.08 -20.55
N PRO A 204 -4.30 -10.90 -20.16
CA PRO A 204 -3.90 -9.64 -20.78
C PRO A 204 -2.39 -9.45 -20.74
N THR A 205 -1.83 -8.78 -21.73
CA THR A 205 -0.41 -8.43 -21.82
C THR A 205 -0.21 -6.94 -21.49
N ALA A 206 1.03 -6.46 -21.46
CA ALA A 206 1.31 -5.04 -21.29
C ALA A 206 0.57 -4.16 -22.32
N LYS A 207 0.33 -4.70 -23.53
CA LYS A 207 -0.42 -4.02 -24.58
C LYS A 207 -1.88 -3.74 -24.19
N ASP A 208 -2.47 -4.61 -23.38
CA ASP A 208 -3.89 -4.60 -23.01
C ASP A 208 -4.15 -3.91 -21.68
N MET A 209 -3.09 -3.38 -21.02
CA MET A 209 -3.17 -2.86 -19.66
C MET A 209 -2.87 -1.36 -19.61
N PHE A 210 -3.55 -0.67 -18.70
CA PHE A 210 -3.08 0.56 -18.11
C PHE A 210 -2.75 0.30 -16.65
N MET A 211 -1.51 0.57 -16.22
CA MET A 211 -1.05 0.35 -14.86
C MET A 211 -0.57 1.67 -14.24
N LEU A 212 -1.28 2.11 -13.21
CA LEU A 212 -0.90 3.24 -12.38
C LEU A 212 -0.19 2.74 -11.12
N SER A 213 1.06 3.14 -10.93
CA SER A 213 1.88 2.82 -9.76
C SER A 213 2.23 4.10 -9.01
N ILE A 214 1.82 4.19 -7.75
CA ILE A 214 2.03 5.38 -6.92
C ILE A 214 2.91 4.99 -5.73
N GLY A 215 4.01 5.70 -5.56
CA GLY A 215 4.89 5.58 -4.39
C GLY A 215 4.58 6.57 -3.30
N THR A 216 5.33 6.46 -2.21
CA THR A 216 5.16 7.28 -1.00
C THR A 216 5.97 8.58 -1.05
N GLY A 217 6.69 8.80 -2.14
CA GLY A 217 7.59 9.92 -2.32
C GLY A 217 9.05 9.58 -2.00
N THR A 218 9.95 10.36 -2.57
CA THR A 218 11.38 10.17 -2.39
C THR A 218 12.02 11.32 -1.62
N VAL A 219 12.84 10.98 -0.64
CA VAL A 219 13.94 11.80 -0.16
C VAL A 219 15.21 11.03 -0.46
N LYS A 220 16.08 11.57 -1.29
CA LYS A 220 17.38 10.95 -1.57
C LYS A 220 18.31 11.13 -0.38
N LYS A 221 18.21 10.22 0.59
CA LYS A 221 19.14 10.14 1.70
C LYS A 221 20.45 9.54 1.17
N GLU A 222 21.49 10.35 1.13
CA GLU A 222 22.79 9.90 0.72
C GLU A 222 23.51 9.13 1.83
N TYR A 223 24.22 8.08 1.46
CA TYR A 223 25.18 7.37 2.29
C TYR A 223 26.60 7.63 1.76
N PRO A 224 27.25 8.75 2.17
CA PRO A 224 28.55 9.15 1.63
C PRO A 224 29.59 8.06 1.89
N TYR A 225 30.37 7.70 0.88
CA TYR A 225 31.43 6.69 0.97
C TYR A 225 32.38 6.92 2.17
N ALA A 226 32.73 8.17 2.43
CA ALA A 226 33.63 8.54 3.54
C ALA A 226 33.13 8.08 4.92
N LYS A 227 31.79 7.97 5.10
CA LYS A 227 31.16 7.44 6.33
C LYS A 227 30.86 5.95 6.19
N ALA A 228 30.29 5.56 5.06
CA ALA A 228 29.78 4.20 4.86
C ALA A 228 30.91 3.14 4.88
N LYS A 229 32.13 3.49 4.46
CA LYS A 229 33.28 2.60 4.49
C LYS A 229 33.65 2.10 5.91
N ASP A 230 33.28 2.86 6.94
CA ASP A 230 33.61 2.58 8.33
C ASP A 230 32.40 2.05 9.13
N TYR A 231 31.25 1.79 8.46
CA TYR A 231 30.04 1.28 9.11
C TYR A 231 30.28 -0.15 9.63
N GLY A 232 30.02 -0.34 10.93
CA GLY A 232 29.88 -1.66 11.53
C GLY A 232 28.47 -2.26 11.33
N MET A 233 28.23 -3.41 11.93
CA MET A 233 26.96 -4.14 11.79
C MET A 233 25.74 -3.29 12.21
N MET A 234 25.86 -2.56 13.30
CA MET A 234 24.75 -1.75 13.83
C MET A 234 24.45 -0.56 12.94
N GLU A 235 25.44 0.09 12.38
CA GLU A 235 25.27 1.23 11.49
C GLU A 235 24.70 0.82 10.13
N TRP A 236 24.92 -0.43 9.69
CA TRP A 236 24.38 -0.96 8.44
C TRP A 236 22.91 -1.35 8.49
N VAL A 237 22.32 -1.58 9.67
CA VAL A 237 20.92 -2.09 9.78
C VAL A 237 19.94 -1.19 9.02
N GLN A 238 19.91 0.11 9.32
CA GLN A 238 18.97 1.02 8.66
C GLN A 238 19.33 1.27 7.19
N PRO A 239 20.59 1.57 6.80
CA PRO A 239 20.98 1.69 5.39
C PRO A 239 20.60 0.49 4.53
N VAL A 240 20.81 -0.73 5.01
CA VAL A 240 20.45 -1.94 4.26
C VAL A 240 18.95 -2.01 3.99
N ILE A 241 18.11 -1.72 4.99
CA ILE A 241 16.65 -1.70 4.82
C ILE A 241 16.26 -0.65 3.78
N ASP A 242 16.78 0.58 3.90
CA ASP A 242 16.48 1.68 3.00
C ASP A 242 16.89 1.37 1.56
N ILE A 243 18.11 0.81 1.38
CA ILE A 243 18.64 0.41 0.07
C ILE A 243 17.83 -0.73 -0.54
N MET A 244 17.45 -1.74 0.25
CA MET A 244 16.63 -2.86 -0.24
C MET A 244 15.24 -2.40 -0.68
N MET A 245 14.61 -1.52 0.06
CA MET A 245 13.28 -1.00 -0.26
C MET A 245 13.31 -0.11 -1.51
N SER A 246 14.26 0.83 -1.59
CA SER A 246 14.41 1.70 -2.76
C SER A 246 14.86 0.93 -4.00
N GLY A 247 15.85 0.05 -3.86
CA GLY A 247 16.35 -0.79 -4.96
C GLY A 247 15.29 -1.74 -5.52
N ASN A 248 14.43 -2.32 -4.67
CA ASN A 248 13.27 -3.08 -5.11
C ASN A 248 12.32 -2.21 -5.95
N SER A 249 11.98 -1.00 -5.46
CA SER A 249 11.07 -0.09 -6.16
C SER A 249 11.62 0.35 -7.52
N GLU A 250 12.90 0.72 -7.58
CA GLU A 250 13.57 1.12 -8.82
C GLU A 250 13.65 -0.04 -9.83
N THR A 251 14.01 -1.23 -9.37
CA THR A 251 14.08 -2.44 -10.21
C THR A 251 12.73 -2.77 -10.83
N VAL A 252 11.65 -2.75 -10.03
CA VAL A 252 10.28 -3.00 -10.50
C VAL A 252 9.86 -1.94 -11.54
N THR A 253 10.17 -0.68 -11.28
CA THR A 253 9.86 0.42 -12.22
C THR A 253 10.60 0.25 -13.55
N TYR A 254 11.88 -0.11 -13.51
CA TYR A 254 12.68 -0.41 -14.70
C TYR A 254 12.10 -1.59 -15.50
N GLN A 255 11.79 -2.70 -14.82
CA GLN A 255 11.27 -3.90 -15.46
C GLN A 255 9.92 -3.64 -16.14
N LEU A 256 8.99 -2.98 -15.46
CA LEU A 256 7.68 -2.64 -16.03
C LEU A 256 7.81 -1.65 -17.19
N GLY A 257 8.66 -0.63 -17.07
CA GLY A 257 8.93 0.28 -18.18
C GLY A 257 9.36 -0.48 -19.43
N LYS A 258 10.29 -1.43 -19.30
CA LYS A 258 10.75 -2.26 -20.43
C LYS A 258 9.68 -3.22 -20.96
N LEU A 259 8.85 -3.79 -20.09
CA LEU A 259 7.75 -4.68 -20.51
C LEU A 259 6.67 -3.92 -21.29
N PHE A 260 6.29 -2.73 -20.85
CA PHE A 260 5.31 -1.90 -21.55
C PHE A 260 5.86 -1.30 -22.85
N GLU A 261 7.14 -0.93 -22.87
CA GLU A 261 7.84 -0.51 -24.09
C GLU A 261 7.85 -1.64 -25.14
N ALA A 262 8.26 -2.86 -24.73
CA ALA A 262 8.29 -4.04 -25.60
C ALA A 262 6.88 -4.51 -26.04
N GLY A 263 5.85 -4.17 -25.28
CA GLY A 263 4.46 -4.41 -25.61
C GLY A 263 3.80 -3.37 -26.50
N ASP A 264 4.59 -2.45 -27.12
CA ASP A 264 4.10 -1.32 -27.92
C ASP A 264 3.10 -0.41 -27.17
N ASN A 265 3.16 -0.36 -25.83
CA ASN A 265 2.30 0.46 -25.00
C ASN A 265 3.10 1.22 -23.92
N PRO A 266 4.08 2.05 -24.28
CA PRO A 266 4.94 2.75 -23.33
C PRO A 266 4.18 3.71 -22.40
N LYS A 267 2.99 4.19 -22.81
CA LYS A 267 2.12 5.05 -22.00
C LYS A 267 1.17 4.26 -21.08
N GLY A 268 1.12 2.94 -21.22
CA GLY A 268 0.29 2.07 -20.40
C GLY A 268 0.83 1.85 -18.97
N PHE A 269 2.09 2.22 -18.70
CA PHE A 269 2.67 2.20 -17.37
C PHE A 269 3.01 3.61 -16.90
N VAL A 270 2.38 4.04 -15.83
CA VAL A 270 2.62 5.35 -15.21
C VAL A 270 3.09 5.15 -13.77
N ARG A 271 4.33 5.57 -13.47
CA ARG A 271 4.87 5.62 -12.10
C ARG A 271 4.85 7.05 -11.60
N ILE A 272 4.23 7.26 -10.45
CA ILE A 272 4.23 8.53 -9.73
C ILE A 272 5.05 8.36 -8.45
N GLU A 273 6.09 9.17 -8.30
CA GLU A 273 6.97 9.23 -7.13
C GLU A 273 7.25 10.70 -6.80
N PRO A 274 6.40 11.37 -6.02
CA PRO A 274 6.55 12.79 -5.73
C PRO A 274 7.79 13.09 -4.90
N GLU A 275 8.40 14.25 -5.09
CA GLU A 275 9.41 14.75 -4.17
C GLU A 275 8.74 15.18 -2.85
N LEU A 276 9.34 14.82 -1.72
CA LEU A 276 8.80 15.16 -0.40
C LEU A 276 9.17 16.59 0.05
N HIS A 277 10.07 17.27 -0.65
CA HIS A 277 10.52 18.64 -0.34
C HIS A 277 10.95 18.80 1.12
N ASN A 278 10.17 19.55 1.91
CA ASN A 278 10.44 19.80 3.33
C ASN A 278 9.92 18.69 4.26
N ALA A 279 9.17 17.71 3.75
CA ALA A 279 8.65 16.64 4.56
C ALA A 279 9.73 15.58 4.85
N SER A 280 9.71 15.04 6.05
CA SER A 280 10.56 13.91 6.41
C SER A 280 10.01 12.60 5.82
N SER A 281 10.91 11.75 5.38
CA SER A 281 10.61 10.38 4.93
C SER A 281 10.52 9.37 6.10
N GLU A 282 10.70 9.79 7.34
CA GLU A 282 10.56 8.91 8.50
C GLU A 282 9.11 8.45 8.62
N MET A 283 8.92 7.12 8.56
CA MET A 283 7.59 6.49 8.49
C MET A 283 6.69 6.83 9.69
N ASP A 284 7.28 7.08 10.84
CA ASP A 284 6.61 7.29 12.12
C ASP A 284 6.65 8.75 12.63
N LEU A 285 7.10 9.68 11.81
CA LEU A 285 7.10 11.09 12.16
C LEU A 285 5.71 11.72 11.87
N VAL A 286 4.78 11.48 12.78
CA VAL A 286 3.38 11.96 12.70
C VAL A 286 3.12 13.28 13.42
N THR A 287 4.10 14.18 13.43
CA THR A 287 3.88 15.53 13.94
C THR A 287 2.95 16.32 13.01
N PRO A 288 2.14 17.26 13.51
CA PRO A 288 1.27 18.09 12.67
C PRO A 288 2.02 18.77 11.52
N GLU A 289 3.26 19.24 11.81
CA GLU A 289 4.12 19.92 10.85
C GLU A 289 4.53 18.98 9.72
N ASN A 290 4.95 17.73 10.04
CA ASN A 290 5.33 16.77 9.02
C ASN A 290 4.13 16.26 8.21
N LEU A 291 3.00 16.02 8.86
CA LEU A 291 1.76 15.65 8.14
C LEU A 291 1.30 16.76 7.19
N ALA A 292 1.41 18.03 7.60
CA ALA A 292 1.14 19.19 6.74
C ALA A 292 2.12 19.25 5.56
N ALA A 293 3.42 19.06 5.81
CA ALA A 293 4.46 19.06 4.76
C ALA A 293 4.27 17.90 3.77
N LEU A 294 3.91 16.70 4.23
CA LEU A 294 3.57 15.55 3.36
C LEU A 294 2.35 15.85 2.48
N LYS A 295 1.32 16.49 3.07
CA LYS A 295 0.14 16.92 2.32
C LYS A 295 0.52 17.95 1.26
N GLU A 296 1.29 18.96 1.62
CA GLU A 296 1.78 20.00 0.71
C GLU A 296 2.58 19.40 -0.46
N ALA A 297 3.48 18.44 -0.19
CA ALA A 297 4.25 17.75 -1.23
C ALA A 297 3.33 17.04 -2.23
N GLY A 298 2.28 16.36 -1.76
CA GLY A 298 1.29 15.72 -2.62
C GLY A 298 0.45 16.71 -3.42
N ASP A 299 0.00 17.80 -2.80
CA ASP A 299 -0.78 18.87 -3.46
C ASP A 299 0.08 19.57 -4.52
N LYS A 300 1.35 19.85 -4.20
CA LYS A 300 2.30 20.43 -5.14
C LYS A 300 2.52 19.54 -6.36
N TYR A 301 2.69 18.22 -6.16
CA TYR A 301 2.80 17.30 -7.30
C TYR A 301 1.59 17.39 -8.23
N VAL A 302 0.38 17.41 -7.66
CA VAL A 302 -0.88 17.55 -8.44
C VAL A 302 -0.92 18.87 -9.20
N ALA A 303 -0.55 19.97 -8.55
CA ALA A 303 -0.53 21.30 -9.15
C ALA A 303 0.50 21.45 -10.28
N ASP A 304 1.68 20.84 -10.11
CA ASP A 304 2.77 20.90 -11.09
C ASP A 304 2.56 19.91 -12.27
N ASN A 305 1.66 18.92 -12.14
CA ASN A 305 1.44 17.88 -13.15
C ASN A 305 -0.04 17.70 -13.56
N PRO A 306 -0.78 18.78 -13.87
CA PRO A 306 -2.20 18.71 -14.19
C PRO A 306 -2.51 17.83 -15.40
N ASP A 307 -1.62 17.84 -16.42
CA ASP A 307 -1.80 17.04 -17.63
C ASP A 307 -1.65 15.54 -17.36
N VAL A 308 -0.74 15.15 -16.46
CA VAL A 308 -0.59 13.75 -16.03
C VAL A 308 -1.84 13.27 -15.30
N ILE A 309 -2.35 14.05 -14.34
CA ILE A 309 -3.59 13.72 -13.62
C ILE A 309 -4.76 13.62 -14.60
N LYS A 310 -4.90 14.59 -15.52
CA LYS A 310 -5.94 14.56 -16.54
C LYS A 310 -5.85 13.32 -17.43
N GLN A 311 -4.64 12.98 -17.92
CA GLN A 311 -4.42 11.78 -18.74
C GLN A 311 -4.83 10.50 -18.01
N ILE A 312 -4.47 10.36 -16.72
CA ILE A 312 -4.85 9.21 -15.88
C ILE A 312 -6.37 9.14 -15.78
N VAL A 313 -7.04 10.24 -15.43
CA VAL A 313 -8.49 10.30 -15.32
C VAL A 313 -9.15 9.91 -16.66
N ASP A 314 -8.70 10.48 -17.78
CA ASP A 314 -9.25 10.19 -19.10
C ASP A 314 -9.12 8.71 -19.47
N THR A 315 -7.96 8.11 -19.14
CA THR A 315 -7.70 6.68 -19.39
C THR A 315 -8.59 5.77 -18.55
N LEU A 316 -8.77 6.11 -17.26
CA LEU A 316 -9.57 5.29 -16.34
C LEU A 316 -11.08 5.31 -16.63
N ILE A 317 -11.58 6.37 -17.28
CA ILE A 317 -13.02 6.50 -17.57
C ILE A 317 -13.39 6.18 -19.02
N ALA A 318 -12.38 5.87 -19.87
CA ALA A 318 -12.57 5.48 -21.26
C ALA A 318 -13.23 4.12 -21.37
#